data_8e754394b015adb115dd1d79f06c6f6f
#
_entry.id   8e754394b015adb115dd1d79f06c6f6f
#
_cell.length_a   1.000
_cell.length_b   1.000
_cell.length_c   1.000
_cell.angle_alpha   90.00
_cell.angle_beta   90.00
_cell.angle_gamma   90.00
#
_symmetry.space_group_name_H-M   'P 1'
#
loop_
_entity.id
_entity.type
_entity.pdbx_description
1 polymer ?
#
loop_
_entity_poly.entity_id
_entity_poly.type
_entity_poly.pdbx_seq_one_letter_code
_entity_poly.pdbx_strand_id
1 'polypeptide(L)'
;MNRLYNILFIEAEYRKVLPVIRELGKKSHKIYTISLNRYSIGGSSKYVKKNYFFKDLNLTKILEIIKENNIDLVIPCNEKSVELLAKNANILEVPTLVPSIESFYICQDKLKTIQFAEKLGVRIPRTLIFNSFEEFKKNLDEINFYPVVIKPRKSSGSRGIIYVNNKEALMNNLNSEYIDKYDIPLIQEYIPHGGKALGASFLYYHGEEVFGFCHQRIREYPPSGGPSTLAVSIHNEEALNISKKLLDNLNWNGFAMVEFKEDPRNEKLVLMEINPRMWGTIGLAFFAGEDFLDALLKVFLENVDPNQINKSYHSGYYFRWFFPGDFMSILVDKNLKLSTKIKKIFERHQNIIYQITDFHDLKPIFYTFLYTIFKGK
;
A
#
# COMPACT_ATOMS: atom_id res chain seq x y z
N MET A 1 -1.54 28.84 19.15
CA MET A 1 -0.82 27.59 19.48
C MET A 1 -1.56 26.45 18.81
N ASN A 2 -0.90 25.66 17.97
CA ASN A 2 -1.55 24.49 17.37
C ASN A 2 -1.91 23.47 18.47
N ARG A 3 -3.11 22.93 18.43
CA ARG A 3 -3.57 21.90 19.38
C ARG A 3 -2.69 20.66 19.24
N LEU A 4 -2.27 20.08 20.37
CA LEU A 4 -1.47 18.87 20.38
C LEU A 4 -2.39 17.66 20.57
N TYR A 5 -2.19 16.63 19.75
CA TYR A 5 -3.00 15.43 19.72
C TYR A 5 -2.24 14.19 20.19
N ASN A 6 -2.94 13.23 20.74
CA ASN A 6 -2.48 11.89 21.06
C ASN A 6 -2.92 10.96 19.92
N ILE A 7 -1.99 10.40 19.16
CA ILE A 7 -2.28 9.64 17.94
C ILE A 7 -1.76 8.20 18.10
N LEU A 8 -2.61 7.22 17.83
CA LEU A 8 -2.29 5.80 17.92
C LEU A 8 -2.14 5.19 16.54
N PHE A 9 -0.96 4.63 16.25
CA PHE A 9 -0.70 3.83 15.06
C PHE A 9 -0.76 2.34 15.40
N ILE A 10 -1.49 1.54 14.60
CA ILE A 10 -1.62 0.09 14.79
C ILE A 10 -0.94 -0.64 13.63
N GLU A 11 -0.15 -1.68 13.94
CA GLU A 11 0.81 -2.35 13.04
C GLU A 11 1.95 -1.42 12.60
N ALA A 12 2.63 -0.80 13.60
CA ALA A 12 3.69 0.16 13.37
C ALA A 12 5.07 -0.48 13.06
N GLU A 13 5.17 -1.79 12.94
CA GLU A 13 6.41 -2.48 12.56
C GLU A 13 6.85 -2.23 11.12
N TYR A 14 5.96 -1.75 10.27
CA TYR A 14 6.27 -1.53 8.86
C TYR A 14 6.95 -0.19 8.61
N ARG A 15 7.93 -0.17 7.68
CA ARG A 15 8.67 1.04 7.30
C ARG A 15 7.80 2.20 6.81
N LYS A 16 6.63 1.90 6.22
CA LYS A 16 5.71 2.92 5.68
C LYS A 16 5.13 3.87 6.74
N VAL A 17 5.09 3.43 7.99
CA VAL A 17 4.55 4.21 9.10
C VAL A 17 5.54 5.27 9.57
N LEU A 18 6.84 5.02 9.42
CA LEU A 18 7.91 5.84 9.94
C LEU A 18 7.89 7.32 9.47
N PRO A 19 7.70 7.62 8.17
CA PRO A 19 7.61 9.01 7.72
C PRO A 19 6.46 9.79 8.39
N VAL A 20 5.30 9.14 8.57
CA VAL A 20 4.12 9.75 9.22
C VAL A 20 4.41 10.05 10.68
N ILE A 21 4.97 9.08 11.40
CA ILE A 21 5.37 9.23 12.82
C ILE A 21 6.35 10.39 12.98
N ARG A 22 7.36 10.46 12.10
CA ARG A 22 8.37 11.53 12.15
C ARG A 22 7.77 12.91 11.96
N GLU A 23 6.95 13.09 10.93
CA GLU A 23 6.37 14.39 10.63
C GLU A 23 5.39 14.86 11.71
N LEU A 24 4.53 13.97 12.23
CA LEU A 24 3.63 14.30 13.34
C LEU A 24 4.41 14.55 14.64
N GLY A 25 5.46 13.76 14.89
CA GLY A 25 6.31 13.93 16.07
C GLY A 25 7.13 15.21 16.05
N LYS A 26 7.62 15.66 14.87
CA LYS A 26 8.28 16.97 14.72
C LYS A 26 7.33 18.12 15.05
N LYS A 27 6.04 17.96 14.82
CA LYS A 27 4.98 18.91 15.21
C LYS A 27 4.56 18.78 16.68
N SER A 28 5.30 17.98 17.48
CA SER A 28 5.10 17.77 18.91
C SER A 28 3.84 17.01 19.31
N HIS A 29 3.16 16.33 18.36
CA HIS A 29 2.08 15.42 18.70
C HIS A 29 2.61 14.22 19.49
N LYS A 30 1.80 13.68 20.39
CA LYS A 30 2.17 12.50 21.20
C LYS A 30 1.82 11.23 20.42
N ILE A 31 2.82 10.48 20.00
CA ILE A 31 2.66 9.29 19.20
C ILE A 31 2.73 8.03 20.06
N TYR A 32 1.71 7.20 19.93
CA TYR A 32 1.63 5.87 20.50
C TYR A 32 1.57 4.84 19.39
N THR A 33 2.14 3.67 19.61
CA THR A 33 2.17 2.62 18.59
C THR A 33 1.82 1.26 19.17
N ILE A 34 1.12 0.43 18.38
CA ILE A 34 0.97 -1.00 18.60
C ILE A 34 1.71 -1.72 17.49
N SER A 35 2.52 -2.70 17.84
CA SER A 35 3.34 -3.49 16.92
C SER A 35 3.16 -4.98 17.18
N LEU A 36 3.12 -5.76 16.09
CA LEU A 36 3.03 -7.24 16.15
C LEU A 36 4.40 -7.90 16.03
N ASN A 37 5.46 -7.12 15.87
CA ASN A 37 6.84 -7.58 15.88
C ASN A 37 7.64 -6.76 16.90
N ARG A 38 8.50 -7.43 17.68
CA ARG A 38 9.38 -6.78 18.67
C ARG A 38 10.35 -5.78 18.03
N TYR A 39 10.75 -6.05 16.79
CA TYR A 39 11.63 -5.18 16.00
C TYR A 39 10.84 -4.21 15.15
N SER A 40 9.97 -3.43 15.80
CA SER A 40 9.11 -2.46 15.13
C SER A 40 9.90 -1.27 14.60
N ILE A 41 9.88 -1.07 13.28
CA ILE A 41 10.58 0.04 12.62
C ILE A 41 9.97 1.38 13.06
N GLY A 42 8.65 1.55 12.91
CA GLY A 42 7.97 2.77 13.34
C GLY A 42 7.97 2.94 14.86
N GLY A 43 7.70 1.84 15.62
CA GLY A 43 7.68 1.86 17.07
C GLY A 43 9.02 2.18 17.73
N SER A 44 10.16 2.05 17.01
CA SER A 44 11.50 2.38 17.48
C SER A 44 11.89 3.85 17.29
N SER A 45 11.08 4.64 16.60
CA SER A 45 11.36 6.06 16.38
C SER A 45 11.42 6.84 17.71
N LYS A 46 12.35 7.80 17.79
CA LYS A 46 12.47 8.69 18.96
C LYS A 46 11.21 9.54 19.22
N TYR A 47 10.38 9.71 18.22
CA TYR A 47 9.13 10.46 18.31
C TYR A 47 7.97 9.65 18.93
N VAL A 48 8.15 8.34 19.12
CA VAL A 48 7.17 7.48 19.77
C VAL A 48 7.28 7.59 21.29
N LYS A 49 6.21 8.03 21.93
CA LYS A 49 6.14 8.13 23.39
C LYS A 49 6.08 6.75 24.04
N LYS A 50 5.31 5.82 23.46
CA LYS A 50 5.20 4.44 23.95
C LYS A 50 4.83 3.50 22.81
N ASN A 51 5.59 2.40 22.66
CA ASN A 51 5.27 1.30 21.77
C ASN A 51 4.77 0.11 22.59
N TYR A 52 3.57 -0.37 22.27
CA TYR A 52 2.98 -1.58 22.82
C TYR A 52 3.26 -2.75 21.89
N PHE A 53 3.73 -3.86 22.44
CA PHE A 53 3.98 -5.07 21.68
C PHE A 53 2.92 -6.12 22.01
N PHE A 54 2.25 -6.65 20.99
CA PHE A 54 1.33 -7.78 21.09
C PHE A 54 1.72 -8.86 20.08
N LYS A 55 1.46 -10.12 20.41
CA LYS A 55 1.64 -11.21 19.44
C LYS A 55 0.60 -11.14 18.33
N ASP A 56 -0.64 -10.79 18.69
CA ASP A 56 -1.78 -10.64 17.78
C ASP A 56 -2.59 -9.41 18.16
N LEU A 57 -3.38 -8.91 17.19
CA LEU A 57 -4.31 -7.80 17.43
C LEU A 57 -5.40 -8.25 18.41
N ASN A 58 -5.65 -7.42 19.41
CA ASN A 58 -6.68 -7.61 20.41
C ASN A 58 -7.47 -6.33 20.61
N LEU A 59 -8.75 -6.35 20.26
CA LEU A 59 -9.62 -5.17 20.29
C LEU A 59 -9.75 -4.59 21.71
N THR A 60 -9.96 -5.44 22.73
CA THR A 60 -10.09 -4.99 24.12
C THR A 60 -8.86 -4.20 24.56
N LYS A 61 -7.67 -4.72 24.27
CA LYS A 61 -6.42 -4.01 24.59
C LYS A 61 -6.25 -2.72 23.80
N ILE A 62 -6.72 -2.66 22.56
CA ILE A 62 -6.72 -1.44 21.76
C ILE A 62 -7.61 -0.39 22.42
N LEU A 63 -8.83 -0.75 22.83
CA LEU A 63 -9.76 0.14 23.53
C LEU A 63 -9.21 0.62 24.89
N GLU A 64 -8.56 -0.26 25.66
CA GLU A 64 -7.85 0.11 26.89
C GLU A 64 -6.76 1.17 26.63
N ILE A 65 -5.92 0.98 25.62
CA ILE A 65 -4.86 1.94 25.25
C ILE A 65 -5.46 3.27 24.82
N ILE A 66 -6.55 3.26 24.04
CA ILE A 66 -7.26 4.47 23.63
C ILE A 66 -7.69 5.28 24.86
N LYS A 67 -8.33 4.62 25.81
CA LYS A 67 -8.84 5.25 27.04
C LYS A 67 -7.70 5.72 27.95
N GLU A 68 -6.72 4.86 28.24
CA GLU A 68 -5.61 5.16 29.16
C GLU A 68 -4.75 6.34 28.69
N ASN A 69 -4.60 6.52 27.38
CA ASN A 69 -3.73 7.54 26.82
C ASN A 69 -4.47 8.74 26.25
N ASN A 70 -5.80 8.80 26.42
CA ASN A 70 -6.67 9.83 25.84
C ASN A 70 -6.35 10.03 24.36
N ILE A 71 -6.40 8.94 23.56
CA ILE A 71 -6.11 8.97 22.14
C ILE A 71 -7.19 9.79 21.41
N ASP A 72 -6.75 10.73 20.59
CA ASP A 72 -7.64 11.58 19.78
C ASP A 72 -7.90 10.98 18.39
N LEU A 73 -6.94 10.19 17.85
CA LEU A 73 -7.01 9.63 16.49
C LEU A 73 -6.37 8.25 16.44
N VAL A 74 -7.03 7.29 15.77
CA VAL A 74 -6.48 5.96 15.50
C VAL A 74 -6.19 5.79 14.00
N ILE A 75 -4.97 5.39 13.68
CA ILE A 75 -4.49 5.16 12.33
C ILE A 75 -4.07 3.69 12.16
N PRO A 76 -4.94 2.83 11.60
CA PRO A 76 -4.54 1.48 11.22
C PRO A 76 -3.61 1.53 10.00
N CYS A 77 -2.50 0.81 10.07
CA CYS A 77 -1.45 0.93 9.06
C CYS A 77 -1.47 -0.20 8.02
N ASN A 78 -2.11 -1.32 8.34
CA ASN A 78 -2.12 -2.48 7.45
C ASN A 78 -3.49 -3.17 7.43
N GLU A 79 -3.68 -4.15 6.52
CA GLU A 79 -4.97 -4.78 6.27
C GLU A 79 -5.59 -5.42 7.52
N LYS A 80 -4.79 -6.08 8.36
CA LYS A 80 -5.30 -6.72 9.59
C LYS A 80 -5.91 -5.72 10.57
N SER A 81 -5.23 -4.61 10.80
CA SER A 81 -5.75 -3.57 11.69
C SER A 81 -6.93 -2.82 11.08
N VAL A 82 -6.91 -2.55 9.76
CA VAL A 82 -8.06 -1.96 9.07
C VAL A 82 -9.27 -2.87 9.18
N GLU A 83 -9.14 -4.16 8.89
CA GLU A 83 -10.23 -5.14 8.98
C GLU A 83 -10.80 -5.24 10.39
N LEU A 84 -9.93 -5.38 11.40
CA LEU A 84 -10.37 -5.48 12.80
C LEU A 84 -11.19 -4.26 13.23
N LEU A 85 -10.68 -3.06 12.93
CA LEU A 85 -11.34 -1.82 13.35
C LEU A 85 -12.58 -1.52 12.50
N ALA A 86 -12.58 -1.82 11.20
CA ALA A 86 -13.75 -1.66 10.35
C ALA A 86 -14.92 -2.58 10.78
N LYS A 87 -14.63 -3.82 11.21
CA LYS A 87 -15.63 -4.74 11.78
C LYS A 87 -16.26 -4.23 13.08
N ASN A 88 -15.56 -3.37 13.80
CA ASN A 88 -15.93 -2.90 15.13
C ASN A 88 -16.08 -1.37 15.18
N ALA A 89 -16.32 -0.74 14.03
CA ALA A 89 -16.38 0.72 13.93
C ALA A 89 -17.43 1.38 14.85
N ASN A 90 -18.52 0.65 15.14
CA ASN A 90 -19.62 1.13 15.99
C ASN A 90 -19.26 1.27 17.47
N ILE A 91 -18.17 0.69 17.94
CA ILE A 91 -17.72 0.81 19.33
C ILE A 91 -16.47 1.68 19.50
N LEU A 92 -15.98 2.25 18.41
CA LEU A 92 -14.84 3.16 18.43
C LEU A 92 -15.35 4.59 18.71
N GLU A 93 -15.04 5.10 19.91
CA GLU A 93 -15.48 6.44 20.35
C GLU A 93 -14.57 7.58 19.82
N VAL A 94 -13.53 7.24 19.06
CA VAL A 94 -12.57 8.21 18.53
C VAL A 94 -12.46 8.09 17.01
N PRO A 95 -12.18 9.19 16.30
CA PRO A 95 -11.92 9.16 14.86
C PRO A 95 -10.93 8.08 14.47
N THR A 96 -11.31 7.27 13.49
CA THR A 96 -10.51 6.12 13.03
C THR A 96 -10.54 6.05 11.52
N LEU A 97 -9.36 5.91 10.91
CA LEU A 97 -9.20 5.92 9.45
C LEU A 97 -9.53 4.53 8.86
N VAL A 98 -10.79 4.16 8.84
CA VAL A 98 -11.26 2.89 8.28
C VAL A 98 -12.47 3.09 7.36
N PRO A 99 -12.55 2.36 6.23
CA PRO A 99 -13.76 2.29 5.41
C PRO A 99 -14.84 1.43 6.08
N SER A 100 -16.03 1.34 5.46
CA SER A 100 -16.98 0.30 5.83
C SER A 100 -16.37 -1.08 5.59
N ILE A 101 -16.80 -2.08 6.35
CA ILE A 101 -16.25 -3.44 6.22
C ILE A 101 -16.58 -4.05 4.85
N GLU A 102 -17.72 -3.69 4.26
CA GLU A 102 -18.13 -4.09 2.92
C GLU A 102 -17.19 -3.53 1.85
N SER A 103 -16.88 -2.22 1.91
CA SER A 103 -15.94 -1.55 1.01
C SER A 103 -14.53 -2.10 1.16
N PHE A 104 -14.10 -2.39 2.41
CA PHE A 104 -12.83 -3.06 2.67
C PHE A 104 -12.75 -4.42 1.95
N TYR A 105 -13.77 -5.26 2.07
CA TYR A 105 -13.76 -6.58 1.43
C TYR A 105 -13.85 -6.54 -0.09
N ILE A 106 -14.47 -5.52 -0.68
CA ILE A 106 -14.42 -5.30 -2.13
C ILE A 106 -12.97 -5.04 -2.58
N CYS A 107 -12.23 -4.24 -1.85
CA CYS A 107 -10.85 -3.89 -2.18
C CYS A 107 -9.85 -5.01 -1.85
N GLN A 108 -10.07 -5.77 -0.77
CA GLN A 108 -9.17 -6.85 -0.36
C GLN A 108 -9.20 -8.05 -1.30
N ASP A 109 -10.38 -8.41 -1.82
CA ASP A 109 -10.57 -9.53 -2.73
C ASP A 109 -10.47 -9.05 -4.18
N LYS A 110 -9.39 -9.45 -4.88
CA LYS A 110 -9.14 -9.04 -6.27
C LYS A 110 -10.28 -9.40 -7.23
N LEU A 111 -10.99 -10.51 -6.98
CA LEU A 111 -12.19 -10.85 -7.77
C LEU A 111 -13.28 -9.80 -7.58
N LYS A 112 -13.58 -9.43 -6.34
CA LYS A 112 -14.59 -8.42 -6.04
C LYS A 112 -14.18 -7.05 -6.59
N THR A 113 -12.88 -6.71 -6.50
CA THR A 113 -12.33 -5.46 -7.05
C THR A 113 -12.58 -5.37 -8.55
N ILE A 114 -12.24 -6.42 -9.33
CA ILE A 114 -12.41 -6.38 -10.79
C ILE A 114 -13.89 -6.37 -11.20
N GLN A 115 -14.75 -7.15 -10.54
CA GLN A 115 -16.19 -7.14 -10.77
C GLN A 115 -16.83 -5.76 -10.48
N PHE A 116 -16.37 -5.11 -9.42
CA PHE A 116 -16.80 -3.76 -9.07
C PHE A 116 -16.32 -2.73 -10.10
N ALA A 117 -15.06 -2.80 -10.48
CA ALA A 117 -14.47 -1.91 -11.48
C ALA A 117 -15.12 -2.06 -12.86
N GLU A 118 -15.42 -3.29 -13.28
CA GLU A 118 -16.09 -3.58 -14.55
C GLU A 118 -17.48 -2.94 -14.61
N LYS A 119 -18.27 -3.04 -13.52
CA LYS A 119 -19.59 -2.38 -13.42
C LYS A 119 -19.52 -0.86 -13.58
N LEU A 120 -18.39 -0.27 -13.23
CA LEU A 120 -18.12 1.16 -13.38
C LEU A 120 -17.45 1.50 -14.72
N GLY A 121 -17.26 0.53 -15.63
CA GLY A 121 -16.60 0.74 -16.92
C GLY A 121 -15.12 1.05 -16.82
N VAL A 122 -14.46 0.63 -15.72
CA VAL A 122 -13.01 0.76 -15.54
C VAL A 122 -12.31 -0.41 -16.19
N ARG A 123 -11.26 -0.13 -16.97
CA ARG A 123 -10.50 -1.17 -17.67
C ARG A 123 -9.74 -2.05 -16.68
N ILE A 124 -9.97 -3.35 -16.82
CA ILE A 124 -9.32 -4.42 -16.05
C ILE A 124 -8.59 -5.37 -17.01
N PRO A 125 -7.63 -6.19 -16.54
CA PRO A 125 -7.08 -7.28 -17.35
C PRO A 125 -8.17 -8.31 -17.67
N ARG A 126 -8.15 -8.88 -18.86
CA ARG A 126 -9.01 -10.04 -19.16
C ARG A 126 -8.80 -11.11 -18.09
N THR A 127 -9.87 -11.54 -17.44
CA THR A 127 -9.80 -12.43 -16.26
C THR A 127 -10.73 -13.60 -16.43
N LEU A 128 -10.22 -14.81 -16.20
CA LEU A 128 -11.00 -16.03 -16.08
C LEU A 128 -11.13 -16.40 -14.61
N ILE A 129 -12.34 -16.81 -14.24
CA ILE A 129 -12.76 -17.13 -12.89
C ILE A 129 -13.27 -18.56 -12.90
N PHE A 130 -12.76 -19.38 -11.99
CA PHE A 130 -13.21 -20.74 -11.77
C PHE A 130 -13.62 -20.92 -10.32
N ASN A 131 -14.67 -21.73 -10.08
CA ASN A 131 -15.17 -21.95 -8.73
C ASN A 131 -14.53 -23.21 -8.10
N SER A 132 -13.89 -24.06 -8.91
CA SER A 132 -13.17 -25.24 -8.44
C SER A 132 -12.00 -25.59 -9.36
N PHE A 133 -11.10 -26.42 -8.85
CA PHE A 133 -9.97 -26.93 -9.64
C PHE A 133 -10.43 -27.88 -10.76
N GLU A 134 -11.53 -28.58 -10.54
CA GLU A 134 -12.17 -29.44 -11.54
C GLU A 134 -12.76 -28.62 -12.68
N GLU A 135 -13.43 -27.51 -12.37
CA GLU A 135 -13.92 -26.56 -13.37
C GLU A 135 -12.78 -25.98 -14.20
N PHE A 136 -11.70 -25.56 -13.54
CA PHE A 136 -10.48 -25.08 -14.22
C PHE A 136 -9.95 -26.12 -15.20
N LYS A 137 -9.81 -27.41 -14.78
CA LYS A 137 -9.31 -28.49 -15.64
C LYS A 137 -10.20 -28.73 -16.86
N LYS A 138 -11.53 -28.68 -16.69
CA LYS A 138 -12.49 -28.86 -17.80
C LYS A 138 -12.40 -27.76 -18.83
N ASN A 139 -12.16 -26.52 -18.38
CA ASN A 139 -12.18 -25.35 -19.25
C ASN A 139 -10.76 -24.87 -19.64
N LEU A 140 -9.75 -25.69 -19.37
CA LEU A 140 -8.36 -25.36 -19.64
C LEU A 140 -8.09 -25.03 -21.12
N ASP A 141 -8.79 -25.72 -22.04
CA ASP A 141 -8.68 -25.53 -23.48
C ASP A 141 -9.30 -24.20 -23.96
N GLU A 142 -10.15 -23.59 -23.16
CA GLU A 142 -10.73 -22.26 -23.45
C GLU A 142 -9.75 -21.13 -23.20
N ILE A 143 -8.64 -21.41 -22.49
CA ILE A 143 -7.60 -20.42 -22.23
C ILE A 143 -6.71 -20.28 -23.46
N ASN A 144 -7.07 -19.37 -24.34
CA ASN A 144 -6.44 -19.16 -25.65
C ASN A 144 -5.60 -17.89 -25.73
N PHE A 145 -5.30 -17.25 -24.59
CA PHE A 145 -4.50 -16.03 -24.53
C PHE A 145 -3.33 -16.23 -23.53
N TYR A 146 -2.15 -16.34 -24.08
CA TYR A 146 -0.91 -16.43 -23.33
C TYR A 146 0.02 -15.27 -23.73
N PRO A 147 0.90 -14.80 -22.81
CA PRO A 147 1.08 -15.26 -21.44
C PRO A 147 -0.06 -14.85 -20.50
N VAL A 148 -0.27 -15.65 -19.43
CA VAL A 148 -1.23 -15.35 -18.35
C VAL A 148 -0.54 -15.25 -17.00
N VAL A 149 -1.25 -14.70 -16.02
CA VAL A 149 -0.81 -14.55 -14.63
C VAL A 149 -1.76 -15.34 -13.73
N ILE A 150 -1.21 -16.30 -12.97
CA ILE A 150 -1.92 -16.92 -11.85
C ILE A 150 -1.85 -15.94 -10.68
N LYS A 151 -3.00 -15.49 -10.16
CA LYS A 151 -3.04 -14.45 -9.14
C LYS A 151 -3.97 -14.82 -7.99
N PRO A 152 -3.46 -15.04 -6.76
CA PRO A 152 -4.32 -15.32 -5.61
C PRO A 152 -5.31 -14.17 -5.38
N ARG A 153 -6.55 -14.50 -5.04
CA ARG A 153 -7.61 -13.51 -4.77
C ARG A 153 -7.23 -12.60 -3.61
N LYS A 154 -6.74 -13.19 -2.52
CA LYS A 154 -6.35 -12.48 -1.28
C LYS A 154 -4.86 -12.65 -1.04
N SER A 155 -4.05 -11.73 -1.50
CA SER A 155 -2.60 -11.73 -1.27
C SER A 155 -2.04 -10.31 -1.39
N SER A 156 -0.90 -10.06 -0.78
CA SER A 156 -0.18 -8.80 -0.84
C SER A 156 1.32 -9.01 -1.09
N GLY A 157 1.99 -8.03 -1.69
CA GLY A 157 3.43 -8.08 -1.95
C GLY A 157 3.84 -9.17 -2.91
N SER A 158 3.05 -9.40 -3.95
CA SER A 158 3.29 -10.35 -5.05
C SER A 158 3.41 -11.83 -4.65
N ARG A 159 2.97 -12.20 -3.43
CA ARG A 159 2.99 -13.60 -2.97
C ARG A 159 2.02 -14.44 -3.77
N GLY A 160 2.51 -15.56 -4.30
CA GLY A 160 1.71 -16.52 -5.07
C GLY A 160 1.43 -16.07 -6.51
N ILE A 161 1.96 -14.94 -6.99
CA ILE A 161 1.84 -14.54 -8.38
C ILE A 161 2.82 -15.34 -9.23
N ILE A 162 2.32 -15.99 -10.29
CA ILE A 162 3.12 -16.80 -11.22
C ILE A 162 2.78 -16.37 -12.65
N TYR A 163 3.82 -16.11 -13.45
CA TYR A 163 3.70 -15.80 -14.87
C TYR A 163 3.92 -17.06 -15.68
N VAL A 164 3.00 -17.37 -16.58
CA VAL A 164 3.04 -18.60 -17.39
C VAL A 164 2.80 -18.31 -18.86
N ASN A 165 3.61 -18.94 -19.71
CA ASN A 165 3.66 -18.63 -21.14
C ASN A 165 2.84 -19.59 -22.01
N ASN A 166 2.39 -20.71 -21.47
CA ASN A 166 1.64 -21.74 -22.19
C ASN A 166 0.80 -22.62 -21.26
N LYS A 167 -0.04 -23.46 -21.86
CA LYS A 167 -0.95 -24.37 -21.16
C LYS A 167 -0.22 -25.35 -20.24
N GLU A 168 0.89 -25.92 -20.69
CA GLU A 168 1.67 -26.90 -19.90
C GLU A 168 2.23 -26.23 -18.62
N ALA A 169 2.83 -25.05 -18.76
CA ALA A 169 3.32 -24.28 -17.60
C ALA A 169 2.16 -23.90 -16.66
N LEU A 170 0.98 -23.60 -17.19
CA LEU A 170 -0.19 -23.30 -16.37
C LEU A 170 -0.60 -24.50 -15.52
N MET A 171 -0.70 -25.69 -16.11
CA MET A 171 -1.03 -26.94 -15.41
C MET A 171 -0.01 -27.31 -14.34
N ASN A 172 1.29 -27.16 -14.67
CA ASN A 172 2.35 -27.53 -13.74
C ASN A 172 2.40 -26.59 -12.51
N ASN A 173 2.03 -25.33 -12.67
CA ASN A 173 2.07 -24.35 -11.57
C ASN A 173 0.75 -24.24 -10.80
N LEU A 174 -0.40 -24.45 -11.45
CA LEU A 174 -1.70 -24.47 -10.78
C LEU A 174 -2.05 -25.92 -10.44
N ASN A 175 -1.46 -26.43 -9.39
CA ASN A 175 -1.61 -27.78 -8.85
C ASN A 175 -2.30 -27.76 -7.47
N SER A 176 -2.50 -28.93 -6.86
CA SER A 176 -3.12 -29.06 -5.55
C SER A 176 -2.37 -28.29 -4.46
N GLU A 177 -1.04 -28.33 -4.44
CA GLU A 177 -0.21 -27.62 -3.47
C GLU A 177 -0.43 -26.09 -3.53
N TYR A 178 -0.55 -25.55 -4.75
CA TYR A 178 -0.87 -24.14 -4.92
C TYR A 178 -2.28 -23.82 -4.40
N ILE A 179 -3.26 -24.65 -4.72
CA ILE A 179 -4.65 -24.47 -4.28
C ILE A 179 -4.77 -24.54 -2.76
N ASP A 180 -4.13 -25.53 -2.13
CA ASP A 180 -4.11 -25.70 -0.67
C ASP A 180 -3.55 -24.47 0.05
N LYS A 181 -2.59 -23.80 -0.58
CA LYS A 181 -1.92 -22.61 -0.01
C LYS A 181 -2.63 -21.30 -0.27
N TYR A 182 -3.23 -21.12 -1.43
CA TYR A 182 -3.71 -19.82 -1.92
C TYR A 182 -5.18 -19.81 -2.33
N ASP A 183 -5.89 -20.96 -2.21
CA ASP A 183 -7.24 -21.14 -2.75
C ASP A 183 -7.28 -20.99 -4.29
N ILE A 184 -8.49 -21.06 -4.88
CA ILE A 184 -8.67 -20.91 -6.32
C ILE A 184 -8.29 -19.49 -6.76
N PRO A 185 -7.26 -19.33 -7.63
CA PRO A 185 -6.79 -18.03 -8.06
C PRO A 185 -7.60 -17.49 -9.25
N LEU A 186 -7.31 -16.26 -9.61
CA LEU A 186 -7.67 -15.67 -10.90
C LEU A 186 -6.61 -16.04 -11.94
N ILE A 187 -7.07 -16.32 -13.17
CA ILE A 187 -6.18 -16.43 -14.34
C ILE A 187 -6.37 -15.15 -15.16
N GLN A 188 -5.37 -14.29 -15.13
CA GLN A 188 -5.45 -12.97 -15.75
C GLN A 188 -4.53 -12.86 -16.96
N GLU A 189 -4.95 -12.04 -17.93
CA GLU A 189 -4.10 -11.57 -19.00
C GLU A 189 -2.83 -10.93 -18.44
N TYR A 190 -1.69 -11.27 -19.01
CA TYR A 190 -0.44 -10.59 -18.71
C TYR A 190 -0.39 -9.22 -19.39
N ILE A 191 -0.32 -8.16 -18.60
CA ILE A 191 -0.05 -6.82 -19.11
C ILE A 191 1.47 -6.69 -19.25
N PRO A 192 2.01 -6.50 -20.49
CA PRO A 192 3.46 -6.51 -20.73
C PRO A 192 4.22 -5.45 -19.91
N HIS A 193 5.52 -5.71 -19.73
CA HIS A 193 6.44 -4.67 -19.25
C HIS A 193 6.67 -3.63 -20.34
N GLY A 194 7.08 -2.42 -19.94
CA GLY A 194 7.41 -1.31 -20.85
C GLY A 194 6.51 -0.09 -20.68
N GLY A 195 5.28 -0.27 -20.20
CA GLY A 195 4.43 0.84 -19.75
C GLY A 195 4.73 1.25 -18.30
N LYS A 196 4.15 2.37 -17.89
CA LYS A 196 4.30 2.91 -16.54
C LYS A 196 3.54 2.07 -15.52
N ALA A 197 4.11 1.88 -14.34
CA ALA A 197 3.40 1.37 -13.17
C ALA A 197 3.07 2.56 -12.25
N LEU A 198 1.78 2.80 -12.01
CA LEU A 198 1.28 3.96 -11.29
C LEU A 198 0.59 3.56 -9.99
N GLY A 199 0.73 4.40 -8.97
CA GLY A 199 -0.07 4.35 -7.75
C GLY A 199 -0.77 5.68 -7.54
N ALA A 200 -2.09 5.69 -7.64
CA ALA A 200 -2.94 6.81 -7.26
C ALA A 200 -3.43 6.58 -5.82
N SER A 201 -3.01 7.42 -4.92
CA SER A 201 -3.14 7.25 -3.46
C SER A 201 -3.97 8.37 -2.87
N PHE A 202 -4.84 8.03 -1.93
CA PHE A 202 -5.83 8.96 -1.41
C PHE A 202 -5.97 8.90 0.10
N LEU A 203 -6.39 10.01 0.66
CA LEU A 203 -7.06 10.11 1.95
C LEU A 203 -8.50 10.56 1.69
N TYR A 204 -9.44 9.84 2.26
CA TYR A 204 -10.87 10.12 2.21
C TYR A 204 -11.46 10.30 3.61
N TYR A 205 -12.48 11.12 3.70
CA TYR A 205 -13.27 11.31 4.91
C TYR A 205 -14.77 11.23 4.55
N HIS A 206 -15.43 10.19 5.04
CA HIS A 206 -16.86 9.95 4.81
C HIS A 206 -17.32 10.06 3.34
N GLY A 207 -16.54 9.47 2.43
CA GLY A 207 -16.85 9.46 0.99
C GLY A 207 -16.34 10.69 0.24
N GLU A 208 -15.73 11.67 0.90
CA GLU A 208 -15.17 12.86 0.28
C GLU A 208 -13.65 12.81 0.24
N GLU A 209 -13.09 13.19 -0.90
CA GLU A 209 -11.64 13.28 -1.10
C GLU A 209 -11.04 14.41 -0.27
N VAL A 210 -10.16 14.08 0.67
CA VAL A 210 -9.34 15.03 1.41
C VAL A 210 -8.08 15.39 0.64
N PHE A 211 -7.42 14.36 0.08
CA PHE A 211 -6.17 14.50 -0.68
C PHE A 211 -6.01 13.36 -1.68
N GLY A 212 -5.56 13.71 -2.90
CA GLY A 212 -5.21 12.75 -3.96
C GLY A 212 -3.77 12.96 -4.44
N PHE A 213 -3.03 11.87 -4.67
CA PHE A 213 -1.62 11.90 -5.03
C PHE A 213 -1.28 10.77 -5.99
N CYS A 214 -0.55 11.07 -7.07
CA CYS A 214 -0.11 10.06 -8.03
C CYS A 214 1.42 9.97 -8.08
N HIS A 215 1.92 8.74 -8.14
CA HIS A 215 3.34 8.46 -8.33
C HIS A 215 3.56 7.35 -9.35
N GLN A 216 4.71 7.43 -10.02
CA GLN A 216 5.21 6.36 -10.89
C GLN A 216 6.26 5.54 -10.13
N ARG A 217 6.15 4.22 -10.22
CA ARG A 217 7.19 3.29 -9.75
C ARG A 217 8.31 3.23 -10.77
N ILE A 218 9.52 3.50 -10.35
CA ILE A 218 10.72 3.46 -11.20
C ILE A 218 11.46 2.13 -11.00
N ARG A 219 11.55 1.65 -9.77
CA ARG A 219 12.12 0.35 -9.42
C ARG A 219 11.32 -0.34 -8.32
N GLU A 220 11.33 -1.67 -8.37
CA GLU A 220 10.62 -2.56 -7.45
C GLU A 220 11.56 -3.68 -6.98
N TYR A 221 11.27 -4.25 -5.82
CA TYR A 221 11.99 -5.44 -5.37
C TYR A 221 10.99 -6.53 -4.92
N PRO A 222 11.04 -7.73 -5.52
CA PRO A 222 11.89 -8.14 -6.66
C PRO A 222 11.54 -7.39 -7.96
N PRO A 223 12.46 -7.33 -8.96
CA PRO A 223 12.23 -6.63 -10.23
C PRO A 223 11.07 -7.20 -11.09
N SER A 224 10.66 -8.43 -10.83
CA SER A 224 9.53 -9.09 -11.49
C SER A 224 8.15 -8.59 -11.02
N GLY A 225 8.13 -7.69 -10.04
CA GLY A 225 6.93 -7.15 -9.41
C GLY A 225 7.04 -7.25 -7.89
N GLY A 226 6.95 -6.13 -7.20
CA GLY A 226 7.06 -6.06 -5.74
C GLY A 226 6.81 -4.65 -5.22
N PRO A 227 7.07 -4.39 -3.93
CA PRO A 227 6.97 -3.05 -3.39
C PRO A 227 7.97 -2.11 -4.05
N SER A 228 7.53 -0.87 -4.29
CA SER A 228 8.35 0.18 -4.87
C SER A 228 9.58 0.47 -4.00
N THR A 229 10.76 0.55 -4.64
CA THR A 229 12.03 0.89 -4.01
C THR A 229 12.54 2.25 -4.44
N LEU A 230 12.19 2.69 -5.65
CA LEU A 230 12.33 4.04 -6.16
C LEU A 230 11.03 4.45 -6.83
N ALA A 231 10.52 5.62 -6.49
CA ALA A 231 9.32 6.19 -7.09
C ALA A 231 9.50 7.70 -7.30
N VAL A 232 8.69 8.27 -8.20
CA VAL A 232 8.66 9.71 -8.47
C VAL A 232 7.21 10.20 -8.46
N SER A 233 6.98 11.39 -7.88
CA SER A 233 5.67 12.06 -7.95
C SER A 233 5.40 12.54 -9.37
N ILE A 234 4.20 12.32 -9.86
CA ILE A 234 3.74 12.75 -11.17
C ILE A 234 2.30 13.28 -11.10
N HIS A 235 1.92 14.11 -12.02
CA HIS A 235 0.51 14.39 -12.28
C HIS A 235 0.02 13.43 -13.36
N ASN A 236 -1.04 12.66 -13.04
CA ASN A 236 -1.74 11.82 -14.01
C ASN A 236 -3.23 11.87 -13.69
N GLU A 237 -3.93 12.75 -14.41
CA GLU A 237 -5.36 13.02 -14.21
C GLU A 237 -6.21 11.77 -14.48
N GLU A 238 -5.88 10.97 -15.49
CA GLU A 238 -6.61 9.75 -15.80
C GLU A 238 -6.60 8.77 -14.61
N ALA A 239 -5.42 8.50 -14.04
CA ALA A 239 -5.27 7.63 -12.88
C ALA A 239 -6.01 8.18 -11.65
N LEU A 240 -5.92 9.50 -11.41
CA LEU A 240 -6.63 10.14 -10.30
C LEU A 240 -8.15 10.08 -10.49
N ASN A 241 -8.66 10.40 -11.69
CA ASN A 241 -10.09 10.41 -11.97
C ASN A 241 -10.72 9.00 -11.91
N ILE A 242 -10.03 7.98 -12.45
CA ILE A 242 -10.48 6.59 -12.35
C ILE A 242 -10.50 6.15 -10.88
N SER A 243 -9.46 6.47 -10.11
CA SER A 243 -9.37 6.12 -8.70
C SER A 243 -10.45 6.82 -7.87
N LYS A 244 -10.67 8.10 -8.12
CA LYS A 244 -11.73 8.88 -7.47
C LYS A 244 -13.10 8.25 -7.76
N LYS A 245 -13.41 7.93 -9.02
CA LYS A 245 -14.64 7.23 -9.40
C LYS A 245 -14.84 5.94 -8.61
N LEU A 246 -13.78 5.14 -8.42
CA LEU A 246 -13.86 3.90 -7.65
C LEU A 246 -14.11 4.18 -6.15
N LEU A 247 -13.36 5.09 -5.54
CA LEU A 247 -13.43 5.35 -4.11
C LEU A 247 -14.70 6.11 -3.70
N ASP A 248 -15.19 7.03 -4.53
CA ASP A 248 -16.50 7.71 -4.32
C ASP A 248 -17.64 6.69 -4.30
N ASN A 249 -17.65 5.73 -5.26
CA ASN A 249 -18.70 4.68 -5.31
C ASN A 249 -18.57 3.65 -4.17
N LEU A 250 -17.43 3.59 -3.48
CA LEU A 250 -17.26 2.79 -2.27
C LEU A 250 -17.60 3.57 -0.98
N ASN A 251 -17.97 4.85 -1.08
CA ASN A 251 -18.11 5.75 0.06
C ASN A 251 -16.92 5.61 1.03
N TRP A 252 -15.70 5.77 0.45
CA TRP A 252 -14.47 5.43 1.14
C TRP A 252 -14.20 6.31 2.36
N ASN A 253 -13.51 5.78 3.35
CA ASN A 253 -12.98 6.53 4.48
C ASN A 253 -11.58 6.02 4.86
N GLY A 254 -10.64 6.93 5.14
CA GLY A 254 -9.26 6.61 5.46
C GLY A 254 -8.36 6.50 4.23
N PHE A 255 -7.26 5.76 4.35
CA PHE A 255 -6.25 5.63 3.31
C PHE A 255 -6.60 4.56 2.27
N ALA A 256 -6.33 4.86 0.99
CA ALA A 256 -6.36 3.89 -0.11
C ALA A 256 -5.27 4.17 -1.12
N MET A 257 -4.86 3.13 -1.86
CA MET A 257 -4.01 3.27 -3.05
C MET A 257 -4.55 2.37 -4.16
N VAL A 258 -4.84 2.97 -5.31
CA VAL A 258 -5.27 2.28 -6.53
C VAL A 258 -4.06 2.10 -7.43
N GLU A 259 -3.80 0.87 -7.84
CA GLU A 259 -2.63 0.52 -8.66
C GLU A 259 -3.01 0.27 -10.11
N PHE A 260 -2.26 0.89 -11.01
CA PHE A 260 -2.42 0.74 -12.45
C PHE A 260 -1.14 0.29 -13.12
N LYS A 261 -1.30 -0.42 -14.24
CA LYS A 261 -0.28 -0.57 -15.28
C LYS A 261 -0.76 0.11 -16.56
N GLU A 262 0.10 0.88 -17.18
CA GLU A 262 -0.07 1.33 -18.56
C GLU A 262 0.25 0.15 -19.48
N ASP A 263 -0.69 -0.21 -20.34
CA ASP A 263 -0.51 -1.27 -21.30
C ASP A 263 0.29 -0.73 -22.50
N PRO A 264 1.53 -1.16 -22.74
CA PRO A 264 2.38 -0.59 -23.79
C PRO A 264 1.87 -0.86 -25.22
N ARG A 265 0.88 -1.75 -25.38
CA ARG A 265 0.25 -2.06 -26.67
C ARG A 265 -0.68 -0.94 -27.15
N ASN A 266 -1.20 -0.11 -26.25
CA ASN A 266 -2.22 0.91 -26.55
C ASN A 266 -2.19 2.11 -25.59
N GLU A 267 -1.20 2.20 -24.70
CA GLU A 267 -0.96 3.29 -23.72
C GLU A 267 -2.13 3.55 -22.76
N LYS A 268 -3.07 2.61 -22.62
CA LYS A 268 -4.22 2.75 -21.71
C LYS A 268 -3.90 2.21 -20.33
N LEU A 269 -4.45 2.86 -19.32
CA LEU A 269 -4.35 2.39 -17.94
C LEU A 269 -5.23 1.16 -17.71
N VAL A 270 -4.70 0.18 -17.00
CA VAL A 270 -5.37 -1.05 -16.60
C VAL A 270 -5.30 -1.14 -15.07
N LEU A 271 -6.44 -1.25 -14.40
CA LEU A 271 -6.52 -1.41 -12.97
C LEU A 271 -5.94 -2.76 -12.55
N MET A 272 -5.04 -2.75 -11.59
CA MET A 272 -4.40 -3.97 -11.09
C MET A 272 -4.94 -4.40 -9.73
N GLU A 273 -5.12 -3.47 -8.79
CA GLU A 273 -5.68 -3.71 -7.45
C GLU A 273 -6.00 -2.39 -6.72
N ILE A 274 -6.82 -2.48 -5.68
CA ILE A 274 -7.02 -1.41 -4.70
C ILE A 274 -6.45 -1.89 -3.36
N ASN A 275 -5.54 -1.12 -2.78
CA ASN A 275 -4.96 -1.40 -1.47
C ASN A 275 -5.73 -0.62 -0.40
N PRO A 276 -6.56 -1.28 0.44
CA PRO A 276 -7.44 -0.62 1.43
C PRO A 276 -6.67 -0.23 2.70
N ARG A 277 -5.56 0.47 2.58
CA ARG A 277 -4.65 0.79 3.68
C ARG A 277 -3.61 1.84 3.31
N MET A 278 -2.84 2.26 4.31
CA MET A 278 -1.63 3.08 4.10
C MET A 278 -0.68 2.39 3.10
N TRP A 279 -0.12 3.15 2.16
CA TRP A 279 0.76 2.64 1.10
C TRP A 279 2.24 2.82 1.39
N GLY A 280 3.08 2.06 0.66
CA GLY A 280 4.52 1.96 0.95
C GLY A 280 5.32 3.24 0.72
N THR A 281 4.87 4.08 -0.21
CA THR A 281 5.52 5.34 -0.63
C THR A 281 4.86 6.58 -0.03
N ILE A 282 4.09 6.46 1.05
CA ILE A 282 3.33 7.56 1.65
C ILE A 282 4.23 8.77 2.01
N GLY A 283 5.48 8.52 2.38
CA GLY A 283 6.45 9.60 2.63
C GLY A 283 6.70 10.51 1.43
N LEU A 284 6.51 10.01 0.19
CA LEU A 284 6.63 10.82 -1.01
C LEU A 284 5.48 11.83 -1.12
N ALA A 285 4.26 11.44 -0.74
CA ALA A 285 3.11 12.33 -0.75
C ALA A 285 3.32 13.52 0.21
N PHE A 286 3.91 13.28 1.39
CA PHE A 286 4.23 14.35 2.35
C PHE A 286 5.38 15.23 1.87
N PHE A 287 6.34 14.67 1.18
CA PHE A 287 7.50 15.40 0.68
C PHE A 287 7.16 16.24 -0.56
N ALA A 288 6.24 15.77 -1.39
CA ALA A 288 5.79 16.44 -2.60
C ALA A 288 4.60 17.38 -2.38
N GLY A 289 3.80 17.17 -1.33
CA GLY A 289 2.63 17.98 -0.98
C GLY A 289 2.84 18.72 0.33
N GLU A 290 2.49 20.01 0.37
CA GLU A 290 2.83 20.86 1.50
C GLU A 290 1.96 20.60 2.74
N ASP A 291 0.69 20.19 2.58
CA ASP A 291 -0.29 20.18 3.69
C ASP A 291 -0.96 18.84 3.99
N PHE A 292 -0.48 17.74 3.43
CA PHE A 292 -1.16 16.43 3.54
C PHE A 292 -1.45 15.98 4.98
N LEU A 293 -0.48 16.10 5.91
CA LEU A 293 -0.68 15.73 7.30
C LEU A 293 -1.53 16.73 8.08
N ASP A 294 -1.43 17.99 7.76
CA ASP A 294 -2.28 19.02 8.37
C ASP A 294 -3.72 18.83 7.88
N ALA A 295 -3.92 18.46 6.62
CA ALA A 295 -5.22 18.09 6.09
C ALA A 295 -5.86 16.93 6.86
N LEU A 296 -5.09 15.87 7.15
CA LEU A 296 -5.56 14.75 7.96
C LEU A 296 -6.04 15.21 9.34
N LEU A 297 -5.22 16.00 10.05
CA LEU A 297 -5.60 16.46 11.39
C LEU A 297 -6.78 17.41 11.36
N LYS A 298 -6.79 18.39 10.43
CA LYS A 298 -7.87 19.36 10.28
C LYS A 298 -9.21 18.70 9.99
N VAL A 299 -9.23 17.74 9.08
CA VAL A 299 -10.47 17.08 8.66
C VAL A 299 -10.95 16.09 9.73
N PHE A 300 -10.10 15.22 10.26
CA PHE A 300 -10.50 14.17 11.19
C PHE A 300 -10.67 14.64 12.64
N LEU A 301 -10.04 15.74 13.06
CA LEU A 301 -10.05 16.20 14.46
C LEU A 301 -10.61 17.59 14.65
N GLU A 302 -10.58 18.44 13.61
CA GLU A 302 -11.04 19.82 13.71
C GLU A 302 -12.31 20.08 12.86
N ASN A 303 -12.84 19.02 12.20
CA ASN A 303 -14.05 19.03 11.37
C ASN A 303 -14.00 20.09 10.24
N VAL A 304 -12.80 20.32 9.68
CA VAL A 304 -12.65 21.20 8.51
C VAL A 304 -13.19 20.47 7.27
N ASP A 305 -13.98 21.18 6.47
CA ASP A 305 -14.52 20.65 5.22
C ASP A 305 -13.39 20.20 4.27
N PRO A 306 -13.39 18.97 3.75
CA PRO A 306 -12.42 18.48 2.78
C PRO A 306 -12.25 19.39 1.54
N ASN A 307 -13.29 20.14 1.17
CA ASN A 307 -13.25 21.08 0.04
C ASN A 307 -12.43 22.36 0.33
N GLN A 308 -12.14 22.65 1.59
CA GLN A 308 -11.30 23.78 2.00
C GLN A 308 -9.81 23.42 2.07
N ILE A 309 -9.46 22.13 1.86
CA ILE A 309 -8.09 21.66 1.90
C ILE A 309 -7.39 21.95 0.57
N ASN A 310 -6.16 22.47 0.66
CA ASN A 310 -5.28 22.56 -0.51
C ASN A 310 -4.82 21.15 -0.92
N LYS A 311 -5.17 20.72 -2.12
CA LYS A 311 -4.89 19.39 -2.67
C LYS A 311 -3.69 19.38 -3.62
N SER A 312 -2.92 20.47 -3.70
CA SER A 312 -1.78 20.58 -4.60
C SER A 312 -0.57 19.77 -4.11
N TYR A 313 0.20 19.25 -5.05
CA TYR A 313 1.50 18.65 -4.81
C TYR A 313 2.43 18.87 -6.01
N HIS A 314 3.73 18.73 -5.79
CA HIS A 314 4.75 18.90 -6.82
C HIS A 314 5.08 17.58 -7.51
N SER A 315 5.26 17.61 -8.82
CA SER A 315 5.82 16.49 -9.60
C SER A 315 7.35 16.54 -9.62
N GLY A 316 8.00 15.41 -9.92
CA GLY A 316 9.46 15.32 -10.00
C GLY A 316 10.18 15.16 -8.66
N TYR A 317 9.45 14.90 -7.58
CA TYR A 317 10.01 14.53 -6.29
C TYR A 317 10.20 13.04 -6.21
N TYR A 318 11.35 12.61 -5.66
CA TYR A 318 11.73 11.20 -5.61
C TYR A 318 11.67 10.64 -4.20
N PHE A 319 11.29 9.36 -4.11
CA PHE A 319 11.30 8.55 -2.90
C PHE A 319 12.22 7.36 -3.13
N ARG A 320 13.12 7.07 -2.21
CA ARG A 320 14.02 5.93 -2.30
C ARG A 320 14.03 5.14 -0.98
N TRP A 321 13.64 3.88 -1.06
CA TRP A 321 13.95 2.89 -0.03
C TRP A 321 15.28 2.24 -0.38
N PHE A 322 16.39 2.95 -0.08
CA PHE A 322 17.71 2.55 -0.56
C PHE A 322 18.10 1.17 -0.04
N PHE A 323 18.20 1.00 1.30
CA PHE A 323 18.64 -0.26 1.88
C PHE A 323 17.52 -0.91 2.72
N PRO A 324 17.33 -2.25 2.60
CA PRO A 324 17.93 -3.14 1.60
C PRO A 324 17.24 -3.09 0.21
N GLY A 325 16.08 -2.43 0.07
CA GLY A 325 15.17 -2.56 -1.05
C GLY A 325 15.77 -2.24 -2.42
N ASP A 326 16.14 -0.97 -2.66
CA ASP A 326 16.63 -0.51 -3.95
C ASP A 326 18.01 -1.09 -4.28
N PHE A 327 18.87 -1.21 -3.27
CA PHE A 327 20.16 -1.84 -3.41
C PHE A 327 20.03 -3.30 -3.91
N MET A 328 19.16 -4.09 -3.27
CA MET A 328 18.91 -5.46 -3.69
C MET A 328 18.24 -5.53 -5.07
N SER A 329 17.29 -4.65 -5.35
CA SER A 329 16.65 -4.56 -6.67
C SER A 329 17.69 -4.41 -7.79
N ILE A 330 18.66 -3.50 -7.61
CA ILE A 330 19.73 -3.26 -8.57
C ILE A 330 20.67 -4.47 -8.68
N LEU A 331 21.05 -5.08 -7.55
CA LEU A 331 21.98 -6.20 -7.53
C LEU A 331 21.44 -7.44 -8.23
N VAL A 332 20.19 -7.81 -7.99
CA VAL A 332 19.59 -9.04 -8.51
C VAL A 332 19.10 -8.91 -9.96
N ASP A 333 19.02 -7.69 -10.50
CA ASP A 333 18.61 -7.47 -11.89
C ASP A 333 19.66 -8.03 -12.85
N LYS A 334 19.33 -9.17 -13.47
CA LYS A 334 20.22 -9.89 -14.41
C LYS A 334 20.40 -9.16 -15.73
N ASN A 335 19.53 -8.23 -16.07
CA ASN A 335 19.59 -7.48 -17.33
C ASN A 335 20.56 -6.29 -17.27
N LEU A 336 21.02 -5.91 -16.07
CA LEU A 336 21.92 -4.78 -15.87
C LEU A 336 23.40 -5.21 -15.85
N LYS A 337 24.22 -4.55 -16.69
CA LYS A 337 25.68 -4.65 -16.63
C LYS A 337 26.21 -4.06 -15.31
N LEU A 338 27.39 -4.53 -14.84
CA LEU A 338 27.98 -4.07 -13.59
C LEU A 338 28.19 -2.54 -13.54
N SER A 339 28.66 -1.95 -14.62
CA SER A 339 28.83 -0.48 -14.73
C SER A 339 27.51 0.28 -14.53
N THR A 340 26.42 -0.25 -15.10
CA THR A 340 25.07 0.33 -14.93
C THR A 340 24.57 0.16 -13.50
N LYS A 341 24.84 -0.99 -12.86
CA LYS A 341 24.50 -1.21 -11.45
C LYS A 341 25.18 -0.18 -10.56
N ILE A 342 26.49 0.03 -10.73
CA ILE A 342 27.26 1.03 -9.98
C ILE A 342 26.65 2.43 -10.19
N LYS A 343 26.38 2.82 -11.45
CA LYS A 343 25.76 4.11 -11.76
C LYS A 343 24.42 4.28 -11.04
N LYS A 344 23.56 3.26 -11.05
CA LYS A 344 22.24 3.28 -10.39
C LYS A 344 22.31 3.31 -8.86
N ILE A 345 23.31 2.69 -8.24
CA ILE A 345 23.54 2.75 -6.79
C ILE A 345 23.84 4.19 -6.36
N PHE A 346 24.68 4.89 -7.11
CA PHE A 346 25.13 6.25 -6.81
C PHE A 346 24.34 7.33 -7.55
N GLU A 347 23.23 6.96 -8.22
CA GLU A 347 22.39 7.96 -8.87
C GLU A 347 21.81 8.94 -7.85
N ARG A 348 21.79 10.23 -8.22
CA ARG A 348 21.28 11.32 -7.39
C ARG A 348 20.12 12.00 -8.10
N HIS A 349 19.11 12.36 -7.33
CA HIS A 349 17.99 13.19 -7.78
C HIS A 349 17.96 14.46 -6.94
N GLN A 350 17.59 15.57 -7.54
CA GLN A 350 17.60 16.89 -6.87
C GLN A 350 16.63 16.91 -5.67
N ASN A 351 15.42 16.38 -5.84
CA ASN A 351 14.39 16.33 -4.82
C ASN A 351 14.14 14.87 -4.43
N ILE A 352 14.95 14.35 -3.49
CA ILE A 352 14.85 12.95 -3.06
C ILE A 352 14.69 12.83 -1.54
N ILE A 353 13.74 12.00 -1.11
CA ILE A 353 13.59 11.58 0.27
C ILE A 353 13.98 10.11 0.44
N TYR A 354 14.75 9.80 1.48
CA TYR A 354 15.06 8.44 1.88
C TYR A 354 14.13 7.98 2.99
N GLN A 355 13.42 6.88 2.77
CA GLN A 355 12.34 6.45 3.67
C GLN A 355 12.77 6.16 5.10
N ILE A 356 13.92 5.53 5.28
CA ILE A 356 14.38 5.05 6.59
C ILE A 356 15.49 5.94 7.14
N THR A 357 16.38 6.42 6.27
CA THR A 357 17.57 7.15 6.68
C THR A 357 17.23 8.56 7.15
N ASP A 358 17.37 8.81 8.43
CA ASP A 358 17.29 10.12 9.06
C ASP A 358 18.30 10.14 10.21
N PHE A 359 19.31 11.01 10.11
CA PHE A 359 20.40 11.09 11.10
C PHE A 359 19.92 11.63 12.46
N HIS A 360 18.75 12.24 12.51
CA HIS A 360 18.13 12.68 13.77
C HIS A 360 17.30 11.57 14.44
N ASP A 361 17.09 10.42 13.77
CA ASP A 361 16.29 9.30 14.29
C ASP A 361 16.89 7.96 13.83
N LEU A 362 17.99 7.54 14.44
CA LEU A 362 18.82 6.42 13.99
C LEU A 362 18.28 5.02 14.33
N LYS A 363 17.52 4.89 15.44
CA LYS A 363 17.02 3.58 15.89
C LYS A 363 16.26 2.80 14.81
N PRO A 364 15.37 3.41 14.00
CA PRO A 364 14.66 2.69 12.94
C PRO A 364 15.58 2.07 11.90
N ILE A 365 16.76 2.64 11.64
CA ILE A 365 17.75 2.06 10.73
C ILE A 365 18.20 0.69 11.25
N PHE A 366 18.60 0.65 12.53
CA PHE A 366 19.04 -0.60 13.19
C PHE A 366 17.87 -1.61 13.27
N TYR A 367 16.67 -1.17 13.62
CA TYR A 367 15.49 -2.03 13.69
C TYR A 367 15.07 -2.58 12.33
N THR A 368 15.39 -1.90 11.23
CA THR A 368 15.17 -2.45 9.89
C THR A 368 15.99 -3.71 9.64
N PHE A 369 17.25 -3.76 10.08
CA PHE A 369 18.08 -4.96 9.98
C PHE A 369 17.50 -6.09 10.84
N LEU A 370 17.17 -5.81 12.08
CA LEU A 370 16.60 -6.80 12.99
C LEU A 370 15.26 -7.34 12.46
N TYR A 371 14.38 -6.45 12.00
CA TYR A 371 13.11 -6.83 11.39
C TYR A 371 13.32 -7.75 10.18
N THR A 372 14.30 -7.46 9.33
CA THR A 372 14.58 -8.26 8.13
C THR A 372 15.10 -9.66 8.49
N ILE A 373 15.97 -9.76 9.51
CA ILE A 373 16.55 -11.03 9.97
C ILE A 373 15.52 -11.90 10.71
N PHE A 374 14.68 -11.27 11.55
CA PHE A 374 13.75 -11.96 12.44
C PHE A 374 12.30 -11.89 11.99
N LYS A 375 12.04 -11.49 10.74
CA LYS A 375 10.70 -11.49 10.15
C LYS A 375 10.20 -12.94 10.01
N GLY A 376 9.26 -13.32 10.88
CA GLY A 376 8.67 -14.67 10.90
C GLY A 376 9.12 -15.54 12.07
N LYS A 377 9.85 -15.00 13.04
CA LYS A 377 10.14 -15.65 14.33
C LYS A 377 9.30 -15.06 15.46
#